data_71a1a648e33f5fd1acca96e3b437c60a
#
_entry.id   71a1a648e33f5fd1acca96e3b437c60a
#
_cell.length_a   1.000
_cell.length_b   1.000
_cell.length_c   1.000
_cell.angle_alpha   90.00
_cell.angle_beta   90.00
_cell.angle_gamma   90.00
#
_symmetry.space_group_name_H-M   'P 1'
#
loop_
_entity.id
_entity.type
_entity.pdbx_description
1 polymer ?
#
loop_
_entity_poly.entity_id
_entity_poly.type
_entity_poly.pdbx_seq_one_letter_code
_entity_poly.pdbx_strand_id
1 'polypeptide(L)'
;LARTCIELLDEWIPIIKDSDTNDDPLNPIFKSSLEKIKSDGDNTEIDWIHKSERFYEKLATPDVTVSDLIGDIDPIKATNLKLSYSDEEVIHFGLIPRAHRCIFVLNELPDLQPRIQVSLFSILEEKEIQIRGFKVRLPLDIQFIFTSNPEDYTNRGSIVTPLKDRIGSQILTHYP
;
A
#
# COMPACT_ATOMS: atom_id res chain seq x y z
N LEU A 1 -14.05 13.46 6.40
CA LEU A 1 -12.92 13.61 7.32
C LEU A 1 -11.64 13.04 6.72
N ALA A 2 -11.58 11.78 6.27
CA ALA A 2 -10.36 11.20 5.70
C ALA A 2 -9.83 11.96 4.48
N ARG A 3 -10.70 12.40 3.57
CA ARG A 3 -10.30 13.17 2.39
C ARG A 3 -9.71 14.54 2.71
N THR A 4 -10.10 15.17 3.80
CA THR A 4 -9.53 16.47 4.19
C THR A 4 -8.09 16.35 4.68
N CYS A 5 -7.62 15.15 5.05
CA CYS A 5 -6.24 14.92 5.42
C CYS A 5 -5.25 15.16 4.25
N ILE A 6 -5.73 15.18 3.01
CA ILE A 6 -4.90 15.54 1.84
C ILE A 6 -4.29 16.94 2.01
N GLU A 7 -5.01 17.85 2.67
CA GLU A 7 -4.54 19.23 2.88
C GLU A 7 -3.32 19.31 3.80
N LEU A 8 -2.99 18.24 4.51
CA LEU A 8 -1.81 18.14 5.35
C LEU A 8 -0.56 17.68 4.59
N LEU A 9 -0.72 17.23 3.34
CA LEU A 9 0.38 16.79 2.50
C LEU A 9 1.06 17.95 1.78
N ASP A 10 2.35 17.79 1.49
CA ASP A 10 3.07 18.68 0.58
C ASP A 10 2.35 18.75 -0.77
N GLU A 11 2.24 19.96 -1.32
CA GLU A 11 1.50 20.21 -2.56
C GLU A 11 2.05 19.39 -3.73
N TRP A 12 3.37 19.32 -3.85
CA TRP A 12 4.08 18.56 -4.87
C TRP A 12 5.20 17.74 -4.27
N ILE A 13 5.36 16.50 -4.72
CA ILE A 13 6.53 15.68 -4.39
C ILE A 13 7.17 15.11 -5.66
N PRO A 14 8.53 14.98 -5.69
CA PRO A 14 9.20 14.32 -6.78
C PRO A 14 9.03 12.80 -6.70
N ILE A 15 8.88 12.17 -7.85
CA ILE A 15 8.90 10.72 -8.01
C ILE A 15 9.83 10.36 -9.16
N ILE A 16 10.32 9.13 -9.18
CA ILE A 16 11.03 8.60 -10.34
C ILE A 16 10.02 8.45 -11.47
N LYS A 17 10.33 9.02 -12.64
CA LYS A 17 9.46 8.98 -13.81
C LYS A 17 9.09 7.55 -14.17
N ASP A 18 7.82 7.34 -14.51
CA ASP A 18 7.23 6.03 -14.83
C ASP A 18 7.22 5.02 -13.67
N SER A 19 7.41 5.49 -12.43
CA SER A 19 7.27 4.65 -11.24
C SER A 19 5.79 4.41 -10.92
N ASP A 20 5.34 3.17 -10.98
CA ASP A 20 3.98 2.76 -10.57
C ASP A 20 3.72 2.92 -9.07
N THR A 21 4.77 3.16 -8.28
CA THR A 21 4.75 3.11 -6.82
C THR A 21 5.13 4.44 -6.16
N ASN A 22 5.18 5.52 -6.91
CA ASN A 22 5.57 6.87 -6.42
C ASN A 22 6.91 6.91 -5.68
N ASP A 23 7.88 6.13 -6.14
CA ASP A 23 9.16 5.94 -5.45
C ASP A 23 9.97 7.24 -5.37
N ASP A 24 10.67 7.41 -4.25
CA ASP A 24 11.44 8.62 -3.96
C ASP A 24 12.79 8.60 -4.68
N PRO A 25 13.09 9.60 -5.53
CA PRO A 25 14.39 9.67 -6.18
C PRO A 25 15.57 9.78 -5.21
N LEU A 26 15.36 10.32 -4.00
CA LEU A 26 16.40 10.48 -2.98
C LEU A 26 16.52 9.28 -2.03
N ASN A 27 15.46 8.48 -1.91
CA ASN A 27 15.43 7.31 -1.04
C ASN A 27 14.59 6.17 -1.65
N PRO A 28 15.02 5.63 -2.81
CA PRO A 28 14.26 4.61 -3.52
C PRO A 28 14.24 3.31 -2.72
N ILE A 29 13.07 2.65 -2.69
CA ILE A 29 12.88 1.37 -2.00
C ILE A 29 12.59 0.21 -2.95
N PHE A 30 12.18 0.51 -4.19
CA PHE A 30 11.85 -0.50 -5.19
C PHE A 30 13.08 -0.85 -6.06
N LYS A 31 13.23 -2.14 -6.36
CA LYS A 31 14.37 -2.64 -7.15
C LYS A 31 14.47 -1.97 -8.52
N SER A 32 13.35 -1.83 -9.22
CA SER A 32 13.28 -1.16 -10.53
C SER A 32 13.79 0.27 -10.49
N SER A 33 13.42 1.00 -9.44
CA SER A 33 13.89 2.38 -9.20
C SER A 33 15.38 2.44 -8.91
N LEU A 34 15.87 1.54 -8.07
CA LEU A 34 17.30 1.42 -7.75
C LEU A 34 18.15 1.10 -8.99
N GLU A 35 17.66 0.23 -9.87
CA GLU A 35 18.36 -0.10 -11.12
C GLU A 35 18.37 1.08 -12.09
N LYS A 36 17.25 1.79 -12.22
CA LYS A 36 17.15 2.99 -13.06
C LYS A 36 18.13 4.07 -12.60
N ILE A 37 18.18 4.35 -11.29
CA ILE A 37 19.15 5.32 -10.74
C ILE A 37 20.59 4.87 -10.95
N LYS A 38 20.89 3.58 -10.84
CA LYS A 38 22.25 3.06 -11.09
C LYS A 38 22.67 3.20 -12.56
N SER A 39 21.72 3.04 -13.50
CA SER A 39 22.01 3.17 -14.93
C SER A 39 22.16 4.61 -15.36
N ASP A 40 21.28 5.50 -14.91
CA ASP A 40 21.12 6.84 -15.43
C ASP A 40 21.86 7.88 -14.57
N GLY A 41 22.17 7.54 -13.31
CA GLY A 41 22.87 8.44 -12.38
C GLY A 41 22.16 9.78 -12.21
N ASP A 42 22.89 10.86 -12.34
CA ASP A 42 22.37 12.23 -12.23
C ASP A 42 21.39 12.61 -13.37
N ASN A 43 21.28 11.79 -14.42
CA ASN A 43 20.33 11.99 -15.53
C ASN A 43 19.01 11.26 -15.31
N THR A 44 18.79 10.66 -14.15
CA THR A 44 17.52 9.98 -13.83
C THR A 44 16.36 10.95 -13.98
N GLU A 45 15.41 10.64 -14.85
CA GLU A 45 14.25 11.48 -15.07
C GLU A 45 13.29 11.44 -13.87
N ILE A 46 12.78 12.60 -13.49
CA ILE A 46 11.89 12.82 -12.34
C ILE A 46 10.58 13.41 -12.84
N ASP A 47 9.47 12.89 -12.31
CA ASP A 47 8.14 13.48 -12.42
C ASP A 47 7.71 14.09 -11.08
N TRP A 48 6.67 14.90 -11.11
CA TRP A 48 6.09 15.52 -9.93
C TRP A 48 4.62 15.15 -9.82
N ILE A 49 4.20 14.68 -8.66
CA ILE A 49 2.79 14.41 -8.40
C ILE A 49 2.22 15.41 -7.41
N HIS A 50 1.01 15.87 -7.69
CA HIS A 50 0.26 16.77 -6.84
C HIS A 50 -0.43 16.02 -5.71
N LYS A 51 -0.61 16.66 -4.54
CA LYS A 51 -1.27 16.05 -3.37
C LYS A 51 -2.64 15.44 -3.66
N SER A 52 -3.40 15.98 -4.61
CA SER A 52 -4.71 15.43 -5.00
C SER A 52 -4.65 14.02 -5.59
N GLU A 53 -3.50 13.62 -6.12
CA GLU A 53 -3.27 12.28 -6.68
C GLU A 53 -2.73 11.29 -5.63
N ARG A 54 -2.43 11.77 -4.42
CA ARG A 54 -1.86 11.00 -3.32
C ARG A 54 -2.91 10.49 -2.33
N PHE A 55 -4.09 10.19 -2.82
CA PHE A 55 -5.20 9.67 -2.02
C PHE A 55 -5.79 8.43 -2.67
N TYR A 56 -5.70 7.32 -1.97
CA TYR A 56 -6.27 6.04 -2.38
C TYR A 56 -7.38 5.65 -1.41
N GLU A 57 -8.49 5.17 -1.93
CA GLU A 57 -9.64 4.75 -1.14
C GLU A 57 -10.16 3.41 -1.66
N LYS A 58 -10.39 2.48 -0.75
CA LYS A 58 -10.98 1.17 -1.06
C LYS A 58 -12.01 0.82 -0.02
N LEU A 59 -13.16 0.35 -0.45
CA LEU A 59 -14.14 -0.28 0.42
C LEU A 59 -13.72 -1.73 0.68
N ALA A 60 -13.65 -2.12 1.94
CA ALA A 60 -13.47 -3.50 2.32
C ALA A 60 -14.77 -4.26 2.06
N THR A 61 -14.71 -5.21 1.15
CA THR A 61 -15.81 -6.11 0.83
C THR A 61 -15.30 -7.54 0.90
N PRO A 62 -16.17 -8.55 1.13
CA PRO A 62 -15.72 -9.94 1.25
C PRO A 62 -15.03 -10.52 0.02
N ASP A 63 -15.21 -9.92 -1.15
CA ASP A 63 -14.60 -10.29 -2.42
C ASP A 63 -13.21 -9.68 -2.65
N VAL A 64 -12.80 -8.71 -1.82
CA VAL A 64 -11.45 -8.15 -1.89
C VAL A 64 -10.41 -9.22 -1.64
N THR A 65 -9.40 -9.27 -2.50
CA THR A 65 -8.34 -10.29 -2.45
C THR A 65 -7.00 -9.70 -2.00
N VAL A 66 -6.07 -10.58 -1.59
CA VAL A 66 -4.68 -10.18 -1.32
C VAL A 66 -4.05 -9.59 -2.58
N SER A 67 -4.34 -10.16 -3.76
CA SER A 67 -3.83 -9.67 -5.03
C SER A 67 -4.26 -8.23 -5.33
N ASP A 68 -5.50 -7.86 -4.98
CA ASP A 68 -6.00 -6.50 -5.20
C ASP A 68 -5.27 -5.47 -4.33
N LEU A 69 -5.02 -5.82 -3.08
CA LEU A 69 -4.43 -4.90 -2.11
C LEU A 69 -2.91 -4.91 -2.14
N ILE A 70 -2.30 -6.07 -2.19
CA ILE A 70 -0.83 -6.24 -2.04
C ILE A 70 -0.19 -6.48 -3.39
N GLY A 71 -0.75 -7.39 -4.18
CA GLY A 71 -0.25 -7.79 -5.48
C GLY A 71 -0.16 -9.29 -5.67
N ASP A 72 0.29 -9.68 -6.83
CA ASP A 72 0.47 -11.08 -7.21
C ASP A 72 1.72 -11.24 -8.09
N ILE A 73 2.19 -12.47 -8.23
CA ILE A 73 3.29 -12.81 -9.13
C ILE A 73 2.75 -12.89 -10.56
N ASP A 74 3.43 -12.21 -11.49
CA ASP A 74 3.16 -12.31 -12.91
C ASP A 74 3.99 -13.49 -13.50
N PRO A 75 3.34 -14.64 -13.79
CA PRO A 75 4.04 -15.81 -14.30
C PRO A 75 4.60 -15.58 -15.72
N ILE A 76 4.00 -14.66 -16.48
CA ILE A 76 4.46 -14.33 -17.84
C ILE A 76 5.75 -13.53 -17.75
N LYS A 77 5.81 -12.52 -16.86
CA LYS A 77 7.05 -11.79 -16.61
C LYS A 77 8.17 -12.70 -16.10
N ALA A 78 7.87 -13.59 -15.15
CA ALA A 78 8.84 -14.54 -14.62
C ALA A 78 9.45 -15.43 -15.72
N THR A 79 8.62 -15.95 -16.63
CA THR A 79 9.06 -16.79 -17.74
C THR A 79 9.87 -15.99 -18.75
N ASN A 80 9.40 -14.81 -19.14
CA ASN A 80 10.06 -13.98 -20.16
C ASN A 80 11.42 -13.45 -19.69
N LEU A 81 11.51 -13.04 -18.44
CA LEU A 81 12.74 -12.51 -17.84
C LEU A 81 13.65 -13.61 -17.27
N LYS A 82 13.19 -14.87 -17.24
CA LYS A 82 13.90 -16.02 -16.62
C LYS A 82 14.26 -15.76 -15.16
N LEU A 83 13.40 -15.03 -14.44
CA LEU A 83 13.59 -14.67 -13.05
C LEU A 83 12.87 -15.66 -12.12
N SER A 84 13.36 -15.74 -10.88
CA SER A 84 12.68 -16.48 -9.83
C SER A 84 11.38 -15.79 -9.44
N TYR A 85 10.37 -16.53 -8.99
CA TYR A 85 9.15 -15.99 -8.40
C TYR A 85 9.39 -15.17 -7.12
N SER A 86 10.57 -15.25 -6.54
CA SER A 86 10.99 -14.42 -5.39
C SER A 86 11.57 -13.07 -5.81
N ASP A 87 11.69 -12.81 -7.10
CA ASP A 87 12.22 -11.54 -7.60
C ASP A 87 11.12 -10.47 -7.63
N GLU A 88 11.43 -9.28 -7.12
CA GLU A 88 10.49 -8.16 -7.08
C GLU A 88 9.99 -7.75 -8.47
N GLU A 89 10.81 -7.90 -9.51
CA GLU A 89 10.46 -7.51 -10.88
C GLU A 89 9.31 -8.32 -11.47
N VAL A 90 9.06 -9.53 -10.97
CA VAL A 90 7.95 -10.37 -11.44
C VAL A 90 6.65 -10.08 -10.67
N ILE A 91 6.68 -9.18 -9.71
CA ILE A 91 5.52 -8.79 -8.92
C ILE A 91 4.69 -7.76 -9.68
N HIS A 92 3.40 -8.00 -9.77
CA HIS A 92 2.42 -7.00 -10.12
C HIS A 92 1.86 -6.41 -8.80
N PHE A 93 2.27 -5.19 -8.48
CA PHE A 93 1.90 -4.55 -7.23
C PHE A 93 0.41 -4.18 -7.19
N GLY A 94 -0.23 -4.44 -6.06
CA GLY A 94 -1.59 -4.05 -5.76
C GLY A 94 -1.70 -2.58 -5.31
N LEU A 95 -2.87 -2.22 -4.77
CA LEU A 95 -3.17 -0.82 -4.39
C LEU A 95 -2.26 -0.28 -3.28
N ILE A 96 -1.87 -1.13 -2.31
CA ILE A 96 -1.08 -0.66 -1.16
C ILE A 96 0.35 -0.28 -1.56
N PRO A 97 1.15 -1.10 -2.25
CA PRO A 97 2.46 -0.66 -2.71
C PRO A 97 2.41 0.56 -3.64
N ARG A 98 1.37 0.66 -4.48
CA ARG A 98 1.15 1.83 -5.36
C ARG A 98 0.80 3.10 -4.58
N ALA A 99 0.25 2.98 -3.38
CA ALA A 99 -0.03 4.10 -2.48
C ALA A 99 1.18 4.51 -1.63
N HIS A 100 2.39 4.09 -1.98
CA HIS A 100 3.61 4.56 -1.32
C HIS A 100 3.68 6.08 -1.35
N ARG A 101 4.04 6.70 -0.22
CA ARG A 101 4.07 8.16 0.03
C ARG A 101 2.69 8.85 -0.09
N CYS A 102 1.61 8.11 0.15
CA CYS A 102 0.22 8.57 0.02
C CYS A 102 -0.60 8.30 1.27
N ILE A 103 -1.83 8.77 1.27
CA ILE A 103 -2.88 8.39 2.21
C ILE A 103 -3.67 7.23 1.60
N PHE A 104 -3.78 6.13 2.34
CA PHE A 104 -4.58 4.98 1.97
C PHE A 104 -5.74 4.79 2.95
N VAL A 105 -6.96 4.92 2.46
CA VAL A 105 -8.18 4.76 3.25
C VAL A 105 -8.81 3.41 2.95
N LEU A 106 -9.01 2.60 3.97
CA LEU A 106 -9.75 1.36 3.89
C LEU A 106 -11.04 1.49 4.69
N ASN A 107 -12.14 1.61 3.97
CA ASN A 107 -13.45 1.77 4.57
C ASN A 107 -14.04 0.41 4.97
N GLU A 108 -14.78 0.37 6.08
CA GLU A 108 -15.44 -0.81 6.62
C GLU A 108 -14.46 -1.98 6.88
N LEU A 109 -13.37 -1.69 7.57
CA LEU A 109 -12.30 -2.66 7.87
C LEU A 109 -12.80 -4.02 8.40
N PRO A 110 -13.84 -4.11 9.26
CA PRO A 110 -14.37 -5.38 9.75
C PRO A 110 -14.88 -6.33 8.67
N ASP A 111 -15.29 -5.82 7.51
CA ASP A 111 -15.79 -6.64 6.39
C ASP A 111 -14.66 -7.36 5.63
N LEU A 112 -13.41 -6.94 5.86
CA LEU A 112 -12.25 -7.54 5.24
C LEU A 112 -11.95 -8.92 5.83
N GLN A 113 -11.69 -9.91 4.99
CA GLN A 113 -11.35 -11.26 5.44
C GLN A 113 -10.18 -11.25 6.44
N PRO A 114 -10.23 -12.04 7.54
CA PRO A 114 -9.20 -12.06 8.58
C PRO A 114 -7.78 -12.28 8.06
N ARG A 115 -7.59 -13.14 7.05
CA ARG A 115 -6.29 -13.40 6.44
C ARG A 115 -5.67 -12.15 5.79
N ILE A 116 -6.51 -11.27 5.24
CA ILE A 116 -6.05 -10.03 4.61
C ILE A 116 -5.71 -9.01 5.69
N GLN A 117 -6.49 -8.95 6.76
CA GLN A 117 -6.17 -8.13 7.94
C GLN A 117 -4.81 -8.51 8.55
N VAL A 118 -4.48 -9.80 8.59
CA VAL A 118 -3.15 -10.27 9.02
C VAL A 118 -2.05 -9.80 8.07
N SER A 119 -2.30 -9.80 6.76
CA SER A 119 -1.34 -9.25 5.78
C SER A 119 -1.11 -7.75 5.96
N LEU A 120 -2.16 -6.99 6.30
CA LEU A 120 -2.02 -5.57 6.65
C LEU A 120 -1.18 -5.37 7.90
N PHE A 121 -1.35 -6.22 8.92
CA PHE A 121 -0.51 -6.19 10.11
C PHE A 121 0.97 -6.37 9.77
N SER A 122 1.32 -7.34 8.91
CA SER A 122 2.71 -7.55 8.48
C SER A 122 3.29 -6.31 7.78
N ILE A 123 2.49 -5.62 6.97
CA ILE A 123 2.92 -4.38 6.30
C ILE A 123 3.18 -3.28 7.33
N LEU A 124 2.30 -3.10 8.29
CA LEU A 124 2.38 -2.04 9.28
C LEU A 124 3.55 -2.24 10.25
N GLU A 125 3.77 -3.47 10.71
CA GLU A 125 4.74 -3.80 11.75
C GLU A 125 6.09 -4.22 11.18
N GLU A 126 6.07 -5.20 10.30
CA GLU A 126 7.29 -5.86 9.81
C GLU A 126 7.90 -5.16 8.60
N LYS A 127 7.14 -4.24 7.96
CA LYS A 127 7.52 -3.59 6.70
C LYS A 127 7.80 -4.61 5.59
N GLU A 128 7.08 -5.71 5.61
CA GLU A 128 7.17 -6.80 4.65
C GLU A 128 5.82 -7.05 3.99
N ILE A 129 5.87 -7.34 2.71
CA ILE A 129 4.73 -7.90 1.98
C ILE A 129 4.97 -9.38 1.73
N GLN A 130 3.93 -10.19 1.83
CA GLN A 130 3.99 -11.60 1.51
C GLN A 130 3.08 -11.92 0.34
N ILE A 131 3.68 -12.42 -0.74
CA ILE A 131 2.98 -12.80 -1.97
C ILE A 131 3.29 -14.26 -2.27
N ARG A 132 2.26 -15.11 -2.32
CA ARG A 132 2.38 -16.57 -2.58
C ARG A 132 3.46 -17.28 -1.74
N GLY A 133 3.66 -16.83 -0.51
CA GLY A 133 4.67 -17.40 0.41
C GLY A 133 6.07 -16.77 0.29
N PHE A 134 6.30 -15.91 -0.67
CA PHE A 134 7.53 -15.13 -0.75
C PHE A 134 7.41 -13.84 0.05
N LYS A 135 8.42 -13.56 0.86
CA LYS A 135 8.51 -12.32 1.63
C LYS A 135 9.38 -11.32 0.89
N VAL A 136 8.85 -10.12 0.68
CA VAL A 136 9.58 -9.00 0.11
C VAL A 136 9.56 -7.86 1.11
N ARG A 137 10.73 -7.38 1.50
CA ARG A 137 10.86 -6.28 2.43
C ARG A 137 10.69 -4.96 1.69
N LEU A 138 9.58 -4.29 1.93
CA LEU A 138 9.26 -2.98 1.38
C LEU A 138 8.85 -2.04 2.52
N PRO A 139 9.73 -1.14 2.96
CA PRO A 139 9.43 -0.17 4.01
C PRO A 139 8.54 0.95 3.46
N LEU A 140 7.30 0.61 3.12
CA LEU A 140 6.32 1.54 2.56
C LEU A 140 6.04 2.69 3.53
N ASP A 141 6.08 3.91 3.02
CA ASP A 141 5.66 5.12 3.71
C ASP A 141 4.21 5.44 3.32
N ILE A 142 3.25 4.98 4.12
CA ILE A 142 1.83 5.14 3.86
C ILE A 142 1.13 5.58 5.14
N GLN A 143 0.34 6.62 5.06
CA GLN A 143 -0.60 6.97 6.11
C GLN A 143 -1.89 6.16 5.92
N PHE A 144 -2.06 5.12 6.74
CA PHE A 144 -3.30 4.34 6.74
C PHE A 144 -4.39 5.02 7.56
N ILE A 145 -5.60 5.04 7.02
CA ILE A 145 -6.82 5.44 7.70
C ILE A 145 -7.84 4.31 7.53
N PHE A 146 -8.32 3.80 8.64
CA PHE A 146 -9.36 2.77 8.65
C PHE A 146 -10.67 3.36 9.14
N THR A 147 -11.77 2.98 8.52
CA THR A 147 -13.10 3.30 9.03
C THR A 147 -13.84 2.04 9.43
N SER A 148 -14.72 2.19 10.39
CA SER A 148 -15.63 1.14 10.82
C SER A 148 -16.86 1.74 11.47
N ASN A 149 -17.99 1.08 11.34
CA ASN A 149 -19.21 1.45 12.05
C ASN A 149 -19.35 0.55 13.29
N PRO A 150 -19.35 1.10 14.52
CA PRO A 150 -19.44 0.29 15.73
C PRO A 150 -20.76 -0.51 15.84
N GLU A 151 -21.84 -0.05 15.20
CA GLU A 151 -23.13 -0.76 15.21
C GLU A 151 -23.11 -2.05 14.36
N ASP A 152 -22.19 -2.16 13.41
CA ASP A 152 -22.09 -3.31 12.51
C ASP A 152 -21.21 -4.45 13.06
N TYR A 153 -20.49 -4.24 14.18
CA TYR A 153 -19.61 -5.26 14.77
C TYR A 153 -20.31 -6.57 15.17
N THR A 154 -21.62 -6.53 15.36
CA THR A 154 -22.38 -7.72 15.77
C THR A 154 -22.76 -8.63 14.61
N ASN A 155 -22.72 -8.14 13.37
CA ASN A 155 -23.26 -8.86 12.20
C ASN A 155 -22.27 -9.07 11.04
N ARG A 156 -21.15 -8.37 10.97
CA ARG A 156 -20.30 -8.33 9.76
C ARG A 156 -18.85 -8.79 9.92
N GLY A 157 -18.40 -9.06 11.10
CA GLY A 157 -17.02 -9.49 11.34
C GLY A 157 -16.33 -8.62 12.39
N SER A 158 -15.09 -8.97 12.72
CA SER A 158 -14.30 -8.28 13.73
C SER A 158 -12.92 -7.95 13.19
N ILE A 159 -12.34 -6.88 13.72
CA ILE A 159 -10.93 -6.58 13.46
C ILE A 159 -10.09 -7.55 14.27
N VAL A 160 -9.14 -8.22 13.61
CA VAL A 160 -8.22 -9.15 14.30
C VAL A 160 -7.38 -8.40 15.32
N THR A 161 -7.21 -8.97 16.52
CA THR A 161 -6.51 -8.32 17.64
C THR A 161 -5.12 -7.78 17.26
N PRO A 162 -4.25 -8.52 16.55
CA PRO A 162 -2.94 -8.00 16.18
C PRO A 162 -3.02 -6.70 15.37
N LEU A 163 -3.96 -6.59 14.45
CA LEU A 163 -4.14 -5.38 13.65
C LEU A 163 -4.70 -4.24 14.50
N LYS A 164 -5.68 -4.52 15.36
CA LYS A 164 -6.27 -3.54 16.25
C LYS A 164 -5.24 -2.89 17.18
N ASP A 165 -4.30 -3.67 17.69
CA ASP A 165 -3.26 -3.20 18.60
C ASP A 165 -2.23 -2.29 17.91
N ARG A 166 -2.19 -2.29 16.57
CA ARG A 166 -1.29 -1.45 15.76
C ARG A 166 -1.93 -0.18 15.22
N ILE A 167 -3.23 -0.02 15.41
CA ILE A 167 -3.90 1.24 15.09
C ILE A 167 -3.54 2.25 16.17
N GLY A 168 -2.69 3.21 15.83
CA GLY A 168 -2.09 4.15 16.79
C GLY A 168 -3.07 5.15 17.39
N SER A 169 -4.18 5.45 16.68
CA SER A 169 -5.18 6.42 17.13
C SER A 169 -6.58 5.99 16.74
N GLN A 170 -7.53 6.17 17.64
CA GLN A 170 -8.94 5.91 17.38
C GLN A 170 -9.74 7.20 17.61
N ILE A 171 -10.54 7.59 16.64
CA ILE A 171 -11.37 8.79 16.67
C ILE A 171 -12.83 8.36 16.56
N LEU A 172 -13.61 8.69 17.58
CA LEU A 172 -15.06 8.53 17.54
C LEU A 172 -15.66 9.74 16.82
N THR A 173 -16.42 9.46 15.76
CA THR A 173 -17.14 10.50 15.02
C THR A 173 -18.59 10.50 15.46
N HIS A 174 -19.17 11.70 15.59
CA HIS A 174 -20.58 11.90 15.91
C HIS A 174 -21.24 12.69 14.79
N TYR A 175 -22.51 12.45 14.60
CA TYR A 175 -23.32 13.33 13.75
C TYR A 175 -23.42 14.73 14.40
N PRO A 176 -23.39 15.79 13.58
CA PRO A 176 -23.55 17.16 14.07
C PRO A 176 -24.92 17.40 14.70
#